data_c2ce455e0ce16965057afa1afbace6d6
#
_entry.id   c2ce455e0ce16965057afa1afbace6d6
#
_cell.length_a   1.000
_cell.length_b   1.000
_cell.length_c   1.000
_cell.angle_alpha   90.00
_cell.angle_beta   90.00
_cell.angle_gamma   90.00
#
_symmetry.space_group_name_H-M   'P 1'
#
loop_
_entity.id
_entity.type
_entity.pdbx_description
1 polymer ?
#
loop_
_entity_poly.entity_id
_entity_poly.type
_entity_poly.pdbx_seq_one_letter_code
_entity_poly.pdbx_strand_id
1 'polypeptide(L)'
;MMIKKINDITPTEWNNQLPLPGMLYVRQKPKETKILPSDSVERKAIPIYTGFINYFPRAIAAVSKVSLNGGIQHGQTEETLHWNRALSGDELDAMMRHVIDKDWEQVAWRAMANLEKQLE
;
A
#
# COMPACT_ATOMS: atom_id res chain seq x y z
N MET A 1 18.76 7.24 26.18
CA MET A 1 19.04 7.17 25.47
C MET A 1 19.00 6.56 24.80
N MET A 2 18.84 6.47 24.49
CA MET A 2 19.09 6.15 23.78
C MET A 2 19.08 5.78 22.98
N ILE A 3 18.95 5.78 22.56
CA ILE A 3 19.24 5.55 21.82
C ILE A 3 19.24 4.64 21.25
N LYS A 4 19.06 4.38 20.53
CA LYS A 4 19.33 3.62 19.97
C LYS A 4 18.89 3.31 19.05
N LYS A 5 18.46 3.25 17.93
CA LYS A 5 18.20 2.84 17.22
C LYS A 5 17.60 2.45 16.76
N ILE A 6 17.23 2.64 16.13
CA ILE A 6 16.73 2.32 15.86
C ILE A 6 15.94 1.52 15.81
N ASN A 7 15.16 1.03 15.54
CA ASN A 7 14.45 0.67 15.83
C ASN A 7 14.56 -0.14 16.28
N ASP A 8 15.24 -0.31 16.78
CA ASP A 8 15.48 -0.36 17.44
C ASP A 8 16.03 -0.55 18.00
N ILE A 9 16.50 -0.28 18.53
CA ILE A 9 17.21 -0.10 18.96
C ILE A 9 17.03 -0.28 19.79
N THR A 10 16.90 -0.32 20.32
CA THR A 10 17.12 -0.06 20.94
C THR A 10 17.22 0.14 21.37
N PRO A 11 17.07 0.22 22.02
CA PRO A 11 17.37 0.96 22.20
C PRO A 11 17.75 1.01 22.69
N THR A 12 17.72 1.07 23.46
CA THR A 12 18.50 1.57 23.61
C THR A 12 18.98 1.42 23.27
N GLU A 13 18.97 1.34 22.69
CA GLU A 13 19.55 1.51 22.06
C GLU A 13 19.52 1.78 21.41
N TRP A 14 19.01 1.79 21.33
CA TRP A 14 19.16 2.16 20.54
C TRP A 14 19.07 2.45 20.84
N ASN A 15 18.99 2.57 21.61
CA ASN A 15 19.26 3.09 21.80
C ASN A 15 19.76 3.11 22.25
N ASN A 16 19.90 3.19 22.73
CA ASN A 16 20.66 3.56 22.89
C ASN A 16 21.30 3.61 22.60
N GLN A 17 21.31 3.98 22.07
CA GLN A 17 22.01 4.29 21.58
C GLN A 17 22.19 4.97 21.33
N LEU A 18 22.18 5.57 21.52
CA LEU A 18 22.50 6.48 21.32
C LEU A 18 23.03 7.02 21.09
N PRO A 19 23.17 7.70 21.36
CA PRO A 19 23.57 8.41 21.13
C PRO A 19 24.20 8.80 21.16
N LEU A 20 24.61 9.33 20.89
CA LEU A 20 25.14 10.03 21.02
C LEU A 20 25.09 10.87 21.57
N PRO A 21 26.06 11.00 22.22
CA PRO A 21 25.44 11.91 22.92
C PRO A 21 25.30 13.02 22.13
N GLY A 22 25.61 13.76 22.16
CA GLY A 22 25.26 14.52 21.40
C GLY A 22 24.40 14.06 20.44
N MET A 23 24.46 13.58 19.98
CA MET A 23 23.60 13.11 19.28
C MET A 23 23.03 12.15 19.75
N LEU A 24 22.54 12.47 20.41
CA LEU A 24 21.74 11.44 20.81
C LEU A 24 20.90 11.03 19.68
N TYR A 25 21.24 9.94 19.15
CA TYR A 25 20.41 9.38 18.12
C TYR A 25 19.23 8.74 18.78
N VAL A 26 18.07 9.24 18.47
CA VAL A 26 16.85 8.60 18.92
C VAL A 26 16.31 7.84 17.75
N ARG A 27 16.31 6.55 17.86
CA ARG A 27 15.79 5.73 16.80
C ARG A 27 14.31 5.91 16.70
N GLN A 28 13.86 6.29 15.52
CA GLN A 28 12.44 6.37 15.26
C GLN A 28 11.84 4.98 15.27
N LYS A 29 10.75 4.83 15.98
CA LYS A 29 10.00 3.61 15.89
C LYS A 29 9.45 3.49 14.47
N PRO A 30 9.57 2.33 13.85
CA PRO A 30 9.00 2.16 12.52
C PRO A 30 7.53 2.49 12.53
N LYS A 31 7.07 3.07 11.45
CA LYS A 31 5.68 3.36 11.29
C LYS A 31 4.88 2.08 11.46
N GLU A 32 3.72 2.19 12.06
CA GLU A 32 2.84 1.03 12.18
C GLU A 32 2.46 0.54 10.79
N THR A 33 2.71 -0.72 10.51
CA THR A 33 2.46 -1.29 9.20
C THR A 33 1.23 -2.17 9.15
N LYS A 34 0.58 -2.39 10.29
CA LYS A 34 -0.64 -3.20 10.29
C LYS A 34 -1.77 -2.45 9.63
N ILE A 35 -2.43 -3.11 8.71
CA ILE A 35 -3.59 -2.55 8.01
C ILE A 35 -4.87 -2.87 8.77
N LEU A 36 -4.95 -4.06 9.35
CA LEU A 36 -6.16 -4.49 10.03
C LEU A 36 -6.11 -4.12 11.50
N PRO A 37 -7.26 -3.88 12.13
CA PRO A 37 -7.30 -3.57 13.57
C PRO A 37 -6.69 -4.70 14.39
N SER A 38 -6.16 -4.35 15.56
CA SER A 38 -5.65 -5.35 16.49
C SER A 38 -6.76 -5.99 17.31
N ASP A 39 -7.85 -5.25 17.53
CA ASP A 39 -8.96 -5.75 18.29
C ASP A 39 -9.67 -6.88 17.55
N SER A 40 -9.91 -7.98 18.27
CA SER A 40 -10.45 -9.18 17.64
C SER A 40 -11.84 -8.97 17.04
N VAL A 41 -12.69 -8.21 17.74
CA VAL A 41 -14.05 -7.97 17.25
C VAL A 41 -14.03 -7.12 15.99
N GLU A 42 -13.27 -6.03 16.03
CA GLU A 42 -13.15 -5.15 14.87
C GLU A 42 -12.52 -5.87 13.68
N ARG A 43 -11.53 -6.69 13.98
CA ARG A 43 -10.82 -7.43 12.96
C ARG A 43 -11.74 -8.41 12.24
N LYS A 44 -12.57 -9.10 13.00
CA LYS A 44 -13.52 -10.08 12.43
C LYS A 44 -14.64 -9.41 11.66
N ALA A 45 -14.86 -8.12 11.86
CA ALA A 45 -15.88 -7.38 11.13
C ALA A 45 -15.42 -6.96 9.75
N ILE A 46 -14.22 -7.38 9.32
CA ILE A 46 -13.72 -7.08 7.98
C ILE A 46 -13.65 -8.40 7.20
N PRO A 47 -14.73 -8.75 6.48
CA PRO A 47 -14.84 -10.07 5.84
C PRO A 47 -14.17 -10.04 4.45
N ILE A 48 -12.85 -10.02 4.42
CA ILE A 48 -12.11 -9.87 3.17
C ILE A 48 -12.45 -10.99 2.18
N TYR A 49 -12.48 -12.22 2.65
CA TYR A 49 -12.77 -13.34 1.75
C TYR A 49 -14.26 -13.40 1.42
N THR A 50 -15.12 -13.49 2.45
CA THR A 50 -16.54 -13.74 2.23
C THR A 50 -17.27 -12.53 1.68
N GLY A 51 -16.75 -11.32 1.93
CA GLY A 51 -17.39 -10.08 1.51
C GLY A 51 -16.75 -9.40 0.32
N PHE A 52 -15.61 -9.91 -0.15
CA PHE A 52 -14.94 -9.28 -1.27
C PHE A 52 -14.42 -10.31 -2.28
N ILE A 53 -13.48 -11.14 -1.88
CA ILE A 53 -12.86 -12.07 -2.84
C ILE A 53 -13.91 -13.03 -3.39
N ASN A 54 -14.78 -13.54 -2.51
CA ASN A 54 -15.79 -14.50 -2.91
C ASN A 54 -16.88 -13.87 -3.77
N TYR A 55 -17.08 -12.56 -3.65
CA TYR A 55 -18.07 -11.84 -4.47
C TYR A 55 -17.55 -11.59 -5.89
N PHE A 56 -16.25 -11.28 -6.02
CA PHE A 56 -15.72 -10.70 -7.25
C PHE A 56 -14.51 -11.43 -7.81
N PRO A 57 -14.52 -12.79 -7.86
CA PRO A 57 -13.29 -13.48 -8.30
C PRO A 57 -12.89 -13.15 -9.72
N ARG A 58 -13.84 -13.00 -10.62
CA ARG A 58 -13.54 -12.68 -12.02
C ARG A 58 -13.06 -11.25 -12.17
N ALA A 59 -13.70 -10.34 -11.45
CA ALA A 59 -13.32 -8.93 -11.49
C ALA A 59 -11.93 -8.74 -10.89
N ILE A 60 -11.63 -9.42 -9.81
CA ILE A 60 -10.31 -9.35 -9.19
C ILE A 60 -9.24 -9.82 -10.17
N ALA A 61 -9.50 -10.92 -10.88
CA ALA A 61 -8.56 -11.42 -11.87
C ALA A 61 -8.35 -10.40 -12.99
N ALA A 62 -9.43 -9.82 -13.50
CA ALA A 62 -9.35 -8.84 -14.58
C ALA A 62 -8.60 -7.58 -14.13
N VAL A 63 -8.89 -7.08 -12.94
CA VAL A 63 -8.22 -5.90 -12.42
C VAL A 63 -6.75 -6.18 -12.17
N SER A 64 -6.42 -7.38 -11.70
CA SER A 64 -5.03 -7.77 -11.49
C SER A 64 -4.24 -7.74 -12.80
N LYS A 65 -4.87 -8.14 -13.90
CA LYS A 65 -4.22 -8.09 -15.21
C LYS A 65 -3.94 -6.66 -15.66
N VAL A 66 -4.75 -5.71 -15.25
CA VAL A 66 -4.48 -4.31 -15.53
C VAL A 66 -3.14 -3.90 -14.93
N SER A 67 -2.86 -4.36 -13.71
CA SER A 67 -1.57 -4.07 -13.08
C SER A 67 -0.40 -4.61 -13.90
N LEU A 68 -0.51 -5.85 -14.34
CA LEU A 68 0.57 -6.45 -15.12
C LEU A 68 0.75 -5.75 -16.46
N ASN A 69 -0.35 -5.49 -17.17
CA ASN A 69 -0.27 -4.85 -18.47
C ASN A 69 0.31 -3.45 -18.37
N GLY A 70 -0.10 -2.69 -17.35
CA GLY A 70 0.44 -1.37 -17.10
C GLY A 70 1.92 -1.42 -16.78
N GLY A 71 2.32 -2.39 -15.96
CA GLY A 71 3.72 -2.57 -15.62
C GLY A 71 4.56 -2.88 -16.85
N ILE A 72 4.07 -3.77 -17.70
CA ILE A 72 4.78 -4.12 -18.94
C ILE A 72 4.96 -2.90 -19.83
N GLN A 73 3.95 -2.06 -19.93
CA GLN A 73 4.05 -0.83 -20.72
C GLN A 73 5.15 0.09 -20.20
N HIS A 74 5.48 -0.02 -18.92
CA HIS A 74 6.53 0.80 -18.30
C HIS A 74 7.83 0.02 -18.08
N GLY A 75 8.01 -1.09 -18.80
CA GLY A 75 9.27 -1.83 -18.79
C GLY A 75 9.42 -2.83 -17.67
N GLN A 76 8.37 -3.10 -16.92
CA GLN A 76 8.43 -4.08 -15.85
C GLN A 76 8.15 -5.48 -16.39
N THR A 77 8.45 -6.49 -15.58
CA THR A 77 8.15 -7.89 -15.88
C THR A 77 7.31 -8.44 -14.75
N GLU A 78 6.89 -9.70 -14.88
CA GLU A 78 6.15 -10.35 -13.80
C GLU A 78 6.94 -10.35 -12.50
N GLU A 79 8.26 -10.55 -12.59
CA GLU A 79 9.11 -10.60 -11.39
C GLU A 79 9.36 -9.23 -10.79
N THR A 80 9.31 -8.16 -11.59
CA THR A 80 9.63 -6.83 -11.11
C THR A 80 8.40 -5.96 -10.96
N LEU A 81 7.23 -6.53 -11.08
CA LEU A 81 5.98 -5.78 -11.05
C LEU A 81 5.84 -5.01 -9.74
N HIS A 82 5.57 -3.73 -9.87
CA HIS A 82 5.33 -2.87 -8.72
C HIS A 82 4.49 -1.68 -9.15
N TRP A 83 3.80 -1.08 -8.21
CA TRP A 83 3.00 0.11 -8.46
C TRP A 83 3.88 1.35 -8.31
N ASN A 84 4.17 2.01 -9.42
CA ASN A 84 4.91 3.25 -9.38
C ASN A 84 3.94 4.42 -9.18
N ARG A 85 3.80 4.84 -7.95
CA ARG A 85 2.80 5.85 -7.56
C ARG A 85 3.11 7.23 -8.09
N ALA A 86 4.33 7.46 -8.58
CA ALA A 86 4.74 8.77 -9.06
C ALA A 86 4.36 9.00 -10.52
N LEU A 87 3.89 7.98 -11.23
CA LEU A 87 3.72 8.08 -12.68
C LEU A 87 2.45 8.79 -13.11
N SER A 88 1.46 8.95 -12.25
CA SER A 88 0.17 9.45 -12.69
C SER A 88 -0.24 10.66 -11.87
N GLY A 89 -0.58 11.73 -12.56
CA GLY A 89 -1.11 12.93 -11.92
C GLY A 89 -2.53 13.24 -12.30
N ASP A 90 -3.11 12.51 -13.25
CA ASP A 90 -4.46 12.80 -13.74
C ASP A 90 -5.41 11.62 -13.54
N GLU A 91 -5.32 10.95 -12.39
CA GLU A 91 -6.03 9.70 -12.21
C GLU A 91 -7.53 9.83 -12.28
N LEU A 92 -8.07 10.95 -11.83
CA LEU A 92 -9.53 11.13 -11.90
C LEU A 92 -9.98 11.30 -13.33
N ASP A 93 -9.29 12.11 -14.12
CA ASP A 93 -9.62 12.29 -15.53
C ASP A 93 -9.45 10.98 -16.29
N ALA A 94 -8.37 10.26 -16.01
CA ALA A 94 -8.14 8.98 -16.65
C ALA A 94 -9.26 8.00 -16.33
N MET A 95 -9.67 7.95 -15.07
CA MET A 95 -10.77 7.08 -14.66
C MET A 95 -12.05 7.44 -15.41
N MET A 96 -12.34 8.74 -15.54
CA MET A 96 -13.55 9.16 -16.22
C MET A 96 -13.53 8.81 -17.71
N ARG A 97 -12.37 8.91 -18.36
CA ARG A 97 -12.27 8.46 -19.75
C ARG A 97 -12.59 6.98 -19.87
N HIS A 98 -12.09 6.18 -18.95
CA HIS A 98 -12.40 4.74 -18.97
C HIS A 98 -13.88 4.46 -18.66
N VAL A 99 -14.51 5.28 -17.82
CA VAL A 99 -15.95 5.15 -17.58
C VAL A 99 -16.72 5.37 -18.87
N ILE A 100 -16.36 6.40 -19.64
CA ILE A 100 -17.02 6.71 -20.90
C ILE A 100 -16.87 5.53 -21.87
N ASP A 101 -15.69 4.94 -21.89
CA ASP A 101 -15.41 3.80 -22.76
C ASP A 101 -15.96 2.48 -22.20
N LYS A 102 -16.51 2.50 -21.01
CA LYS A 102 -17.03 1.30 -20.32
C LYS A 102 -15.94 0.25 -20.14
N ASP A 103 -14.72 0.71 -19.90
CA ASP A 103 -13.56 -0.14 -19.66
C ASP A 103 -13.47 -0.38 -18.17
N TRP A 104 -14.32 -1.26 -17.67
CA TRP A 104 -14.58 -1.39 -16.24
C TRP A 104 -13.38 -1.88 -15.43
N GLU A 105 -12.51 -2.71 -16.00
CA GLU A 105 -11.34 -3.15 -15.26
C GLU A 105 -10.38 -2.00 -15.01
N GLN A 106 -10.24 -1.08 -15.97
CA GLN A 106 -9.42 0.11 -15.77
C GLN A 106 -10.06 1.04 -14.75
N VAL A 107 -11.39 1.20 -14.82
CA VAL A 107 -12.11 2.02 -13.86
C VAL A 107 -11.91 1.47 -12.45
N ALA A 108 -12.07 0.17 -12.29
CA ALA A 108 -11.92 -0.47 -10.98
C ALA A 108 -10.51 -0.31 -10.44
N TRP A 109 -9.51 -0.52 -11.29
CA TRP A 109 -8.11 -0.37 -10.85
C TRP A 109 -7.85 1.06 -10.38
N ARG A 110 -8.31 2.05 -11.14
CA ARG A 110 -8.05 3.44 -10.78
C ARG A 110 -8.83 3.86 -9.54
N ALA A 111 -10.05 3.34 -9.38
CA ALA A 111 -10.82 3.63 -8.17
C ALA A 111 -10.12 3.04 -6.94
N MET A 112 -9.61 1.82 -7.04
CA MET A 112 -8.86 1.21 -5.95
C MET A 112 -7.59 1.98 -5.66
N ALA A 113 -6.88 2.43 -6.69
CA ALA A 113 -5.66 3.21 -6.51
C ALA A 113 -5.95 4.52 -5.77
N ASN A 114 -7.03 5.20 -6.16
CA ASN A 114 -7.40 6.45 -5.50
C ASN A 114 -7.79 6.20 -4.04
N LEU A 115 -8.54 5.14 -3.79
CA LEU A 115 -8.95 4.81 -2.43
C LEU A 115 -7.74 4.46 -1.57
N GLU A 116 -6.82 3.67 -2.09
CA GLU A 116 -5.62 3.30 -1.34
C GLU A 116 -4.83 4.53 -0.93
N LYS A 117 -4.62 5.46 -1.87
CA LYS A 117 -3.90 6.69 -1.57
C LYS A 117 -4.63 7.54 -0.53
N GLN A 118 -5.94 7.55 -0.59
CA GLN A 118 -6.74 8.33 0.35
C GLN A 118 -6.63 7.78 1.77
N LEU A 119 -6.49 6.47 1.90
CA LEU A 119 -6.45 5.81 3.21
C LEU A 119 -5.05 5.75 3.82
N GLU A 120 -4.02 6.10 3.05
CA GLU A 120 -2.67 6.18 3.57
C GLU A 120 -2.47 7.45 4.34
#